data_14daa57509f79db8b59a51851ae76e83
#
_entry.id   14daa57509f79db8b59a51851ae76e83
#
_cell.length_a   1.000
_cell.length_b   1.000
_cell.length_c   1.000
_cell.angle_alpha   90.00
_cell.angle_beta   90.00
_cell.angle_gamma   90.00
#
_symmetry.space_group_name_H-M   'P 1'
#
loop_
_entity.id
_entity.type
_entity.pdbx_description
1 polymer ?
#
loop_
_entity_poly.entity_id
_entity_poly.type
_entity_poly.pdbx_seq_one_letter_code
_entity_poly.pdbx_strand_id
1 'polypeptide(L)'
;MSARGNALFKILENHPADSRLRICEDGTVQTLSSRMGTGGGNVPMLMEGAEMETVVRRLTPLECERLQGFPDGWTDIGDWVDSKGKTHKGESDSPRYKALGNSIAVGYANNKTGFWCWMAERIVKQLKADGVEHPTMASLFDGIGGFPLAFSAFGCDPVWASEIEEFPIAVTKIRFPDKEG
;
A
#
# COMPACT_ATOMS: atom_id res chain seq x y z
N MET A 1 4.39 -39.16 8.01
CA MET A 1 3.96 -37.99 8.75
C MET A 1 5.09 -37.00 8.70
N SER A 2 5.01 -36.01 7.82
CA SER A 2 6.06 -34.99 7.62
C SER A 2 5.81 -33.84 8.59
N ALA A 3 6.69 -33.67 9.57
CA ALA A 3 6.74 -32.48 10.39
C ALA A 3 7.21 -31.33 9.47
N ARG A 4 6.29 -30.50 8.99
CA ARG A 4 6.62 -29.18 8.46
C ARG A 4 7.09 -28.38 9.65
N GLY A 5 8.40 -28.19 9.75
CA GLY A 5 8.97 -27.26 10.74
C GLY A 5 8.28 -25.91 10.62
N ASN A 6 7.76 -25.40 11.70
CA ASN A 6 7.26 -24.03 11.78
C ASN A 6 8.43 -23.10 11.47
N ALA A 7 8.46 -22.57 10.25
CA ALA A 7 9.34 -21.45 9.96
C ALA A 7 8.90 -20.30 10.86
N LEU A 8 9.75 -19.94 11.82
CA LEU A 8 9.51 -18.81 12.71
C LEU A 8 9.76 -17.54 11.88
N PHE A 9 8.67 -16.85 11.52
CA PHE A 9 8.74 -15.51 10.95
C PHE A 9 8.68 -14.52 12.11
N LYS A 10 9.70 -13.65 12.19
CA LYS A 10 9.72 -12.52 13.14
C LYS A 10 9.88 -11.22 12.38
N ILE A 11 9.13 -10.22 12.76
CA ILE A 11 9.27 -8.87 12.22
C ILE A 11 10.23 -8.09 13.10
N LEU A 12 11.16 -7.42 12.45
CA LEU A 12 12.15 -6.56 13.09
C LEU A 12 11.85 -5.10 12.75
N GLU A 13 11.53 -4.32 13.76
CA GLU A 13 11.50 -2.86 13.65
C GLU A 13 12.93 -2.33 13.66
N ASN A 14 13.30 -1.60 12.62
CA ASN A 14 14.60 -0.96 12.54
C ASN A 14 14.44 0.56 12.70
N HIS A 15 15.07 1.10 13.73
CA HIS A 15 15.13 2.54 14.02
C HIS A 15 16.57 3.06 13.86
N PRO A 16 17.04 3.33 12.63
CA PRO A 16 18.45 3.68 12.38
C PRO A 16 18.91 4.94 13.12
N ALA A 17 17.98 5.88 13.39
CA ALA A 17 18.32 7.16 14.03
C ALA A 17 18.75 7.01 15.50
N ASP A 18 18.34 5.94 16.16
CA ASP A 18 18.67 5.69 17.58
C ASP A 18 19.25 4.30 17.83
N SER A 19 19.63 3.61 16.76
CA SER A 19 20.26 2.27 16.80
C SER A 19 19.43 1.22 17.55
N ARG A 20 18.09 1.41 17.60
CA ARG A 20 17.20 0.44 18.24
C ARG A 20 16.69 -0.59 17.22
N LEU A 21 16.73 -1.83 17.64
CA LEU A 21 16.11 -2.95 16.97
C LEU A 21 15.11 -3.59 17.92
N ARG A 22 13.86 -3.69 17.49
CA ARG A 22 12.81 -4.37 18.25
C ARG A 22 12.30 -5.58 17.46
N ILE A 23 12.16 -6.70 18.17
CA ILE A 23 11.55 -7.90 17.61
C ILE A 23 10.05 -7.86 17.96
N CYS A 24 9.19 -7.91 16.95
CA CYS A 24 7.74 -8.02 17.13
C CYS A 24 7.38 -9.51 17.11
N GLU A 25 7.16 -10.07 18.30
CA GLU A 25 6.87 -11.50 18.46
C GLU A 25 5.41 -11.85 18.22
N ASP A 26 4.52 -10.87 18.27
CA ASP A 26 3.08 -10.99 18.05
C ASP A 26 2.65 -10.98 16.58
N GLY A 27 3.62 -10.93 15.67
CA GLY A 27 3.37 -10.87 14.22
C GLY A 27 2.88 -9.50 13.73
N THR A 28 2.86 -8.48 14.58
CA THR A 28 2.54 -7.11 14.16
C THR A 28 3.69 -6.48 13.39
N VAL A 29 3.37 -5.61 12.45
CA VAL A 29 4.32 -4.83 11.68
C VAL A 29 4.19 -3.37 12.10
N GLN A 30 5.32 -2.70 12.28
CA GLN A 30 5.32 -1.26 12.52
C GLN A 30 4.58 -0.52 11.40
N THR A 31 4.05 0.65 11.69
CA THR A 31 3.48 1.55 10.67
C THR A 31 4.50 1.82 9.56
N LEU A 32 4.12 1.54 8.32
CA LEU A 32 4.93 1.89 7.16
C LEU A 32 5.02 3.42 7.07
N SER A 33 6.18 3.93 6.75
CA SER A 33 6.41 5.37 6.67
C SER A 33 7.07 5.77 5.36
N SER A 34 6.87 7.01 4.92
CA SER A 34 7.50 7.57 3.70
C SER A 34 9.03 7.53 3.73
N ARG A 35 9.63 7.49 4.92
CA ARG A 35 11.09 7.37 5.10
C ARG A 35 11.66 6.08 4.54
N MET A 36 10.85 5.06 4.31
CA MET A 36 11.27 3.82 3.65
C MET A 36 11.84 4.06 2.25
N GLY A 37 11.35 5.09 1.54
CA GLY A 37 11.83 5.49 0.22
C GLY A 37 13.13 6.31 0.21
N THR A 38 13.65 6.74 1.35
CA THR A 38 14.84 7.61 1.42
C THR A 38 16.17 6.86 1.61
N GLY A 39 16.21 5.57 1.35
CA GLY A 39 17.43 4.75 1.42
C GLY A 39 17.96 4.49 2.86
N GLY A 40 17.27 5.01 3.87
CA GLY A 40 17.75 5.07 5.24
C GLY A 40 17.46 3.88 6.13
N GLY A 41 16.99 2.73 5.61
CA GLY A 41 16.84 1.55 6.44
C GLY A 41 15.61 1.53 7.36
N ASN A 42 14.58 2.37 7.09
CA ASN A 42 13.34 2.35 7.87
C ASN A 42 12.33 1.30 7.37
N VAL A 43 12.70 0.49 6.38
CA VAL A 43 11.85 -0.62 5.91
C VAL A 43 11.87 -1.70 6.99
N PRO A 44 10.70 -2.20 7.43
CA PRO A 44 10.67 -3.35 8.33
C PRO A 44 11.43 -4.53 7.75
N MET A 45 12.08 -5.28 8.62
CA MET A 45 12.83 -6.46 8.21
C MET A 45 12.10 -7.72 8.63
N LEU A 46 12.18 -8.73 7.79
CA LEU A 46 11.67 -10.06 8.04
C LEU A 46 12.83 -10.99 8.39
N MET A 47 12.70 -11.69 9.50
CA MET A 47 13.59 -12.78 9.87
C MET A 47 12.92 -14.09 9.49
N GLU A 48 13.51 -14.82 8.59
CA GLU A 48 13.05 -16.13 8.11
C GLU A 48 14.11 -17.18 8.41
N GLY A 49 13.73 -18.33 8.91
CA GLY A 49 14.63 -19.48 9.02
C GLY A 49 14.27 -20.46 10.13
N ALA A 50 14.84 -21.65 10.05
CA ALA A 50 14.93 -22.60 11.15
C ALA A 50 16.25 -22.35 11.91
N GLU A 51 16.38 -22.88 13.13
CA GLU A 51 17.43 -22.57 14.11
C GLU A 51 18.89 -22.46 13.62
N MET A 52 19.23 -22.94 12.43
CA MET A 52 20.61 -22.92 11.90
C MET A 52 20.83 -22.04 10.66
N GLU A 53 19.78 -21.56 10.00
CA GLU A 53 19.91 -20.64 8.85
C GLU A 53 18.85 -19.52 8.97
N THR A 54 19.16 -18.49 9.69
CA THR A 54 18.29 -17.32 9.81
C THR A 54 18.74 -16.23 8.83
N VAL A 55 17.85 -15.87 7.90
CA VAL A 55 18.06 -14.76 6.96
C VAL A 55 17.26 -13.55 7.45
N VAL A 56 17.92 -12.40 7.52
CA VAL A 56 17.27 -11.11 7.81
C VAL A 56 17.30 -10.26 6.55
N ARG A 57 16.14 -9.90 6.05
CA ARG A 57 15.98 -9.06 4.86
C ARG A 57 14.93 -7.98 5.06
N ARG A 58 14.98 -6.95 4.24
CA ARG A 58 13.90 -5.96 4.18
C ARG A 58 12.64 -6.55 3.55
N LEU A 59 11.48 -6.04 3.95
CA LEU A 59 10.25 -6.29 3.21
C LEU A 59 10.37 -5.73 1.79
N THR A 60 9.88 -6.49 0.83
CA THR A 60 9.77 -6.03 -0.55
C THR A 60 8.60 -5.05 -0.72
N PRO A 61 8.55 -4.21 -1.78
CA PRO A 61 7.37 -3.39 -2.06
C PRO A 61 6.09 -4.20 -2.17
N LEU A 62 6.13 -5.38 -2.76
CA LEU A 62 4.99 -6.30 -2.86
C LEU A 62 4.47 -6.72 -1.47
N GLU A 63 5.36 -7.04 -0.54
CA GLU A 63 4.97 -7.37 0.83
C GLU A 63 4.37 -6.15 1.55
N CYS A 64 4.90 -4.95 1.29
CA CYS A 64 4.33 -3.71 1.80
C CYS A 64 2.94 -3.41 1.21
N GLU A 65 2.72 -3.68 -0.09
CA GLU A 65 1.39 -3.60 -0.72
C GLU A 65 0.39 -4.51 -0.02
N ARG A 66 0.75 -5.76 0.22
CA ARG A 66 -0.08 -6.75 0.93
C ARG A 66 -0.40 -6.34 2.36
N LEU A 67 0.58 -5.78 3.09
CA LEU A 67 0.38 -5.26 4.45
C LEU A 67 -0.59 -4.09 4.49
N GLN A 68 -0.53 -3.19 3.50
CA GLN A 68 -1.48 -2.10 3.34
C GLN A 68 -2.83 -2.56 2.75
N GLY A 69 -2.90 -3.80 2.29
CA GLY A 69 -4.10 -4.38 1.68
C GLY A 69 -4.40 -3.89 0.28
N PHE A 70 -3.38 -3.44 -0.45
CA PHE A 70 -3.47 -3.21 -1.90
C PHE A 70 -3.39 -4.53 -2.67
N PRO A 71 -3.91 -4.57 -3.91
CA PRO A 71 -3.63 -5.67 -4.83
C PRO A 71 -2.14 -5.82 -5.11
N ASP A 72 -1.70 -7.05 -5.38
CA ASP A 72 -0.33 -7.32 -5.76
C ASP A 72 0.10 -6.51 -7.00
N GLY A 73 1.29 -5.92 -6.93
CA GLY A 73 1.83 -5.11 -8.01
C GLY A 73 1.18 -3.73 -8.17
N TRP A 74 0.41 -3.27 -7.20
CA TRP A 74 -0.29 -1.99 -7.27
C TRP A 74 0.62 -0.82 -7.61
N THR A 75 1.81 -0.76 -7.02
CA THR A 75 2.82 0.27 -7.25
C THR A 75 3.84 -0.10 -8.33
N ASP A 76 3.75 -1.30 -8.90
CA ASP A 76 4.62 -1.73 -9.98
C ASP A 76 4.02 -1.29 -11.32
N ILE A 77 4.41 -0.10 -11.76
CA ILE A 77 3.90 0.52 -12.98
C ILE A 77 4.91 0.56 -14.11
N GLY A 78 6.09 -0.05 -13.93
CA GLY A 78 7.16 0.00 -14.90
C GLY A 78 7.73 1.42 -15.09
N ASP A 79 8.20 1.71 -16.29
CA ASP A 79 8.67 3.05 -16.67
C ASP A 79 7.48 4.03 -16.69
N TRP A 80 7.69 5.23 -16.17
CA TRP A 80 6.65 6.25 -16.10
C TRP A 80 7.19 7.64 -16.41
N VAL A 81 6.30 8.57 -16.76
CA VAL A 81 6.66 9.93 -17.15
C VAL A 81 6.04 10.92 -16.18
N ASP A 82 6.84 11.87 -15.69
CA ASP A 82 6.37 12.94 -14.80
C ASP A 82 5.69 14.09 -15.58
N SER A 83 5.14 15.07 -14.87
CA SER A 83 4.46 16.24 -15.45
C SER A 83 5.36 17.12 -16.32
N LYS A 84 6.68 16.99 -16.17
CA LYS A 84 7.69 17.72 -16.95
C LYS A 84 8.16 16.96 -18.18
N GLY A 85 7.59 15.79 -18.45
CA GLY A 85 7.95 14.93 -19.58
C GLY A 85 9.21 14.10 -19.36
N LYS A 86 9.75 14.02 -18.13
CA LYS A 86 10.91 13.21 -17.82
C LYS A 86 10.49 11.77 -17.56
N THR A 87 11.15 10.84 -18.25
CA THR A 87 10.97 9.40 -18.03
C THR A 87 11.76 8.93 -16.82
N HIS A 88 11.10 8.19 -15.95
CA HIS A 88 11.66 7.51 -14.81
C HIS A 88 11.63 6.00 -15.03
N LYS A 89 12.72 5.31 -14.67
CA LYS A 89 12.81 3.86 -14.78
C LYS A 89 12.09 3.16 -13.63
N GLY A 90 11.31 2.14 -13.97
CA GLY A 90 10.55 1.34 -13.00
C GLY A 90 11.39 0.44 -12.10
N GLU A 91 12.69 0.35 -12.34
CA GLU A 91 13.61 -0.52 -11.59
C GLU A 91 13.84 -0.09 -10.13
N SER A 92 13.49 1.16 -9.79
CA SER A 92 13.72 1.70 -8.43
C SER A 92 12.54 1.43 -7.51
N ASP A 93 12.79 0.73 -6.42
CA ASP A 93 11.79 0.50 -5.36
C ASP A 93 11.57 1.72 -4.45
N SER A 94 12.47 2.72 -4.49
CA SER A 94 12.41 3.88 -3.59
C SER A 94 11.10 4.68 -3.69
N PRO A 95 10.58 5.03 -4.89
CA PRO A 95 9.29 5.69 -5.03
C PRO A 95 8.13 4.84 -4.52
N ARG A 96 8.19 3.51 -4.72
CA ARG A 96 7.19 2.56 -4.25
C ARG A 96 7.11 2.54 -2.72
N TYR A 97 8.26 2.41 -2.04
CA TYR A 97 8.33 2.47 -0.57
C TYR A 97 7.81 3.79 -0.01
N LYS A 98 8.21 4.92 -0.63
CA LYS A 98 7.75 6.26 -0.21
C LYS A 98 6.23 6.36 -0.32
N ALA A 99 5.67 5.95 -1.45
CA ALA A 99 4.24 6.02 -1.72
C ALA A 99 3.43 5.10 -0.80
N LEU A 100 3.88 3.86 -0.60
CA LEU A 100 3.25 2.91 0.34
C LEU A 100 3.31 3.41 1.78
N GLY A 101 4.44 4.03 2.19
CA GLY A 101 4.58 4.58 3.53
C GLY A 101 3.75 5.85 3.79
N ASN A 102 3.35 6.58 2.74
CA ASN A 102 2.42 7.70 2.83
C ASN A 102 0.95 7.27 2.70
N SER A 103 0.71 6.04 2.30
CA SER A 103 -0.63 5.55 2.01
C SER A 103 -1.38 5.12 3.27
N ILE A 104 -2.68 5.00 3.14
CA ILE A 104 -3.57 4.38 4.13
C ILE A 104 -3.59 2.86 3.98
N ALA A 105 -3.87 2.16 5.07
CA ALA A 105 -4.11 0.71 5.04
C ALA A 105 -5.54 0.46 4.50
N VAL A 106 -5.65 0.15 3.23
CA VAL A 106 -6.94 0.02 2.52
C VAL A 106 -7.68 -1.24 2.94
N GLY A 107 -6.96 -2.38 3.00
CA GLY A 107 -7.55 -3.68 3.28
C GLY A 107 -8.39 -4.27 2.16
N TYR A 108 -8.24 -3.78 0.93
CA TYR A 108 -9.00 -4.25 -0.23
C TYR A 108 -8.69 -5.71 -0.56
N ALA A 109 -7.41 -6.06 -0.68
CA ALA A 109 -6.95 -7.41 -0.99
C ALA A 109 -7.26 -8.43 0.13
N ASN A 110 -7.48 -7.97 1.35
CA ASN A 110 -7.83 -8.78 2.50
C ASN A 110 -9.35 -9.00 2.62
N ASN A 111 -9.99 -9.46 1.55
CA ASN A 111 -11.44 -9.66 1.47
C ASN A 111 -12.27 -8.40 1.80
N LYS A 112 -11.73 -7.22 1.56
CA LYS A 112 -12.37 -5.92 1.84
C LYS A 112 -12.70 -5.71 3.32
N THR A 113 -11.90 -6.29 4.23
CA THR A 113 -12.12 -6.23 5.68
C THR A 113 -11.36 -5.12 6.39
N GLY A 114 -10.51 -4.38 5.68
CA GLY A 114 -9.79 -3.25 6.25
C GLY A 114 -10.71 -2.09 6.63
N PHE A 115 -10.23 -1.23 7.53
CA PHE A 115 -11.00 -0.12 8.08
C PHE A 115 -11.62 0.77 6.99
N TRP A 116 -10.85 1.12 5.95
CA TRP A 116 -11.36 1.99 4.89
C TRP A 116 -12.38 1.31 3.98
N CYS A 117 -12.22 0.02 3.70
CA CYS A 117 -13.25 -0.75 3.00
C CYS A 117 -14.53 -0.87 3.85
N TRP A 118 -14.38 -1.10 5.16
CA TRP A 118 -15.51 -1.14 6.09
C TRP A 118 -16.26 0.20 6.16
N MET A 119 -15.54 1.34 6.16
CA MET A 119 -16.13 2.68 6.11
C MET A 119 -16.85 2.92 4.78
N ALA A 120 -16.16 2.62 3.66
CA ALA A 120 -16.70 2.80 2.32
C ALA A 120 -18.00 2.02 2.12
N GLU A 121 -18.04 0.76 2.55
CA GLU A 121 -19.26 -0.07 2.49
C GLU A 121 -20.44 0.60 3.17
N ARG A 122 -20.26 1.11 4.39
CA ARG A 122 -21.31 1.74 5.16
C ARG A 122 -21.80 3.05 4.56
N ILE A 123 -20.87 3.89 4.14
CA ILE A 123 -21.19 5.18 3.51
C ILE A 123 -21.96 4.94 2.21
N VAL A 124 -21.45 4.08 1.33
CA VAL A 124 -22.10 3.80 0.04
C VAL A 124 -23.46 3.15 0.23
N LYS A 125 -23.59 2.23 1.20
CA LYS A 125 -24.88 1.62 1.53
C LYS A 125 -25.89 2.65 2.02
N GLN A 126 -25.46 3.61 2.86
CA GLN A 126 -26.35 4.68 3.33
C GLN A 126 -26.76 5.59 2.17
N LEU A 127 -25.82 6.03 1.33
CA LEU A 127 -26.14 6.85 0.16
C LEU A 127 -27.17 6.20 -0.76
N LYS A 128 -27.02 4.90 -1.01
CA LYS A 128 -28.00 4.15 -1.81
C LYS A 128 -29.37 4.04 -1.13
N ALA A 129 -29.39 3.87 0.18
CA ALA A 129 -30.65 3.87 0.95
C ALA A 129 -31.36 5.23 0.92
N ASP A 130 -30.58 6.31 0.83
CA ASP A 130 -31.09 7.69 0.71
C ASP A 130 -31.46 8.07 -0.74
N GLY A 131 -31.41 7.11 -1.68
CA GLY A 131 -31.87 7.29 -3.07
C GLY A 131 -30.77 7.73 -4.05
N VAL A 132 -29.50 7.73 -3.64
CA VAL A 132 -28.37 8.00 -4.56
C VAL A 132 -28.02 6.71 -5.31
N GLU A 133 -28.52 6.56 -6.54
CA GLU A 133 -28.31 5.33 -7.33
C GLU A 133 -26.85 5.17 -7.76
N HIS A 134 -26.16 6.27 -8.11
CA HIS A 134 -24.78 6.31 -8.59
C HIS A 134 -23.92 7.21 -7.69
N PRO A 135 -23.48 6.72 -6.52
CA PRO A 135 -22.61 7.50 -5.66
C PRO A 135 -21.28 7.81 -6.35
N THR A 136 -20.84 9.05 -6.24
CA THR A 136 -19.52 9.49 -6.72
C THR A 136 -18.68 10.01 -5.58
N MET A 137 -17.35 10.03 -5.77
CA MET A 137 -16.43 10.57 -4.79
C MET A 137 -15.35 11.43 -5.44
N ALA A 138 -14.89 12.42 -4.69
CA ALA A 138 -13.67 13.16 -4.95
C ALA A 138 -12.66 12.84 -3.83
N SER A 139 -11.39 12.72 -4.16
CA SER A 139 -10.31 12.43 -3.21
C SER A 139 -9.31 13.57 -3.15
N LEU A 140 -9.02 14.05 -1.93
CA LEU A 140 -7.96 15.01 -1.66
C LEU A 140 -6.73 14.27 -1.11
N PHE A 141 -5.55 14.68 -1.55
CA PHE A 141 -4.29 14.04 -1.14
C PHE A 141 -4.31 12.53 -1.39
N ASP A 142 -4.69 12.17 -2.62
CA ASP A 142 -5.12 10.82 -2.97
C ASP A 142 -4.02 9.77 -2.83
N GLY A 143 -2.74 10.18 -2.84
CA GLY A 143 -1.62 9.27 -2.81
C GLY A 143 -1.67 8.30 -4.00
N ILE A 144 -1.56 7.03 -3.71
CA ILE A 144 -1.64 5.95 -4.71
C ILE A 144 -3.06 5.40 -4.92
N GLY A 145 -4.08 6.18 -4.61
CA GLY A 145 -5.47 5.83 -4.88
C GLY A 145 -6.12 4.90 -3.86
N GLY A 146 -5.71 4.99 -2.60
CA GLY A 146 -6.27 4.13 -1.55
C GLY A 146 -7.75 4.36 -1.29
N PHE A 147 -8.20 5.62 -1.25
CA PHE A 147 -9.62 5.95 -1.09
C PHE A 147 -10.46 5.52 -2.29
N PRO A 148 -10.10 5.90 -3.54
CA PRO A 148 -10.79 5.41 -4.72
C PRO A 148 -10.89 3.89 -4.77
N LEU A 149 -9.83 3.18 -4.44
CA LEU A 149 -9.82 1.71 -4.41
C LEU A 149 -10.85 1.16 -3.41
N ALA A 150 -10.89 1.71 -2.19
CA ALA A 150 -11.83 1.28 -1.16
C ALA A 150 -13.28 1.54 -1.57
N PHE A 151 -13.59 2.72 -2.06
CA PHE A 151 -14.95 3.12 -2.39
C PHE A 151 -15.48 2.48 -3.68
N SER A 152 -14.64 2.34 -4.70
CA SER A 152 -15.00 1.65 -5.95
C SER A 152 -15.39 0.19 -5.72
N ALA A 153 -14.84 -0.45 -4.69
CA ALA A 153 -15.18 -1.81 -4.30
C ALA A 153 -16.66 -2.02 -3.95
N PHE A 154 -17.37 -0.94 -3.62
CA PHE A 154 -18.80 -0.95 -3.23
C PHE A 154 -19.70 -0.18 -4.20
N GLY A 155 -19.14 0.23 -5.35
CA GLY A 155 -19.88 0.89 -6.41
C GLY A 155 -20.07 2.39 -6.21
N CYS A 156 -19.02 3.06 -5.69
CA CYS A 156 -18.88 4.51 -5.72
C CYS A 156 -17.83 4.88 -6.77
N ASP A 157 -18.19 5.72 -7.72
CA ASP A 157 -17.31 6.09 -8.83
C ASP A 157 -16.39 7.26 -8.44
N PRO A 158 -15.06 7.10 -8.51
CA PRO A 158 -14.13 8.21 -8.35
C PRO A 158 -14.20 9.10 -9.59
N VAL A 159 -14.52 10.39 -9.39
CA VAL A 159 -14.69 11.35 -10.49
C VAL A 159 -13.61 12.44 -10.50
N TRP A 160 -12.87 12.58 -9.41
CA TRP A 160 -11.81 13.55 -9.29
C TRP A 160 -10.85 13.19 -8.16
N ALA A 161 -9.55 13.46 -8.36
CA ALA A 161 -8.52 13.29 -7.36
C ALA A 161 -7.51 14.44 -7.39
N SER A 162 -6.94 14.77 -6.24
CA SER A 162 -5.85 15.74 -6.10
C SER A 162 -4.66 15.10 -5.42
N GLU A 163 -3.51 15.18 -6.07
CA GLU A 163 -2.22 14.71 -5.58
C GLU A 163 -1.12 15.62 -6.13
N ILE A 164 -0.02 15.80 -5.39
CA ILE A 164 1.12 16.63 -5.79
C ILE A 164 2.36 15.82 -6.16
N GLU A 165 2.49 14.63 -5.59
CA GLU A 165 3.65 13.78 -5.81
C GLU A 165 3.54 13.04 -7.14
N GLU A 166 4.55 13.17 -7.98
CA GLU A 166 4.55 12.70 -9.36
C GLU A 166 4.37 11.17 -9.49
N PHE A 167 5.05 10.38 -8.65
CA PHE A 167 4.91 8.91 -8.71
C PHE A 167 3.52 8.43 -8.31
N PRO A 168 2.91 8.87 -7.21
CA PRO A 168 1.50 8.59 -6.90
C PRO A 168 0.55 8.96 -8.04
N ILE A 169 0.71 10.14 -8.66
CA ILE A 169 -0.09 10.55 -9.83
C ILE A 169 0.05 9.53 -10.98
N ALA A 170 1.26 9.06 -11.26
CA ALA A 170 1.48 8.06 -12.31
C ALA A 170 0.80 6.73 -11.96
N VAL A 171 0.84 6.30 -10.69
CA VAL A 171 0.14 5.10 -10.23
C VAL A 171 -1.37 5.24 -10.44
N THR A 172 -1.98 6.34 -9.98
CA THR A 172 -3.43 6.52 -10.06
C THR A 172 -3.92 6.61 -11.49
N LYS A 173 -3.20 7.28 -12.39
CA LYS A 173 -3.53 7.31 -13.82
C LYS A 173 -3.58 5.93 -14.48
N ILE A 174 -2.72 5.01 -14.06
CA ILE A 174 -2.71 3.64 -14.58
C ILE A 174 -3.82 2.79 -13.95
N ARG A 175 -4.07 2.98 -12.65
CA ARG A 175 -5.04 2.17 -11.89
C ARG A 175 -6.49 2.62 -12.07
N PHE A 176 -6.69 3.89 -12.33
CA PHE A 176 -7.98 4.51 -12.60
C PHE A 176 -7.90 5.32 -13.91
N PRO A 177 -7.78 4.62 -15.06
CA PRO A 177 -7.78 5.32 -16.34
C PRO A 177 -9.08 6.09 -16.51
N ASP A 178 -8.97 7.31 -17.07
CA ASP A 178 -10.15 8.12 -17.40
C ASP A 178 -11.13 7.27 -18.23
N LYS A 179 -12.37 7.21 -17.79
CA LYS A 179 -13.42 6.62 -18.61
C LYS A 179 -13.61 7.59 -19.78
N GLU A 180 -13.05 7.25 -20.95
CA GLU A 180 -13.40 7.96 -22.18
C GLU A 180 -14.92 7.97 -22.33
N GLY A 181 -15.49 9.17 -22.27
CA GLY A 181 -16.92 9.43 -22.45
C GLY A 181 -17.33 9.40 -23.90
#